data_dda9dc98110c8e1b1f2d71483a04a654
#
_entry.id   dda9dc98110c8e1b1f2d71483a04a654
#
_cell.length_a   1.000
_cell.length_b   1.000
_cell.length_c   1.000
_cell.angle_alpha   90.00
_cell.angle_beta   90.00
_cell.angle_gamma   90.00
#
_symmetry.space_group_name_H-M   'P 1'
#
loop_
_entity.id
_entity.type
_entity.pdbx_description
1 polymer ?
#
loop_
_entity_poly.entity_id
_entity_poly.type
_entity_poly.pdbx_seq_one_letter_code
_entity_poly.pdbx_strand_id
1 'polypeptide(L)'
;VGDLAAQMMLLSHADRGEPGNAVRLMSLHASKGLEFRAVFLVGLEDGVLPHEASIEEGRIDEERRLLYVGITRAKEHLVLSHSLETKRWGDTIKLAPSRFLDELPQGDLQRDGADPEAEAESKKQRGRAHLAAMAALFDAPK
;
A
#
# COMPACT_ATOMS: atom_id res chain seq x y z
N VAL A 1 14.68 -27.01 -18.61
CA VAL A 1 13.37 -26.36 -18.63
C VAL A 1 12.34 -27.13 -17.77
N GLY A 2 12.51 -28.46 -17.59
CA GLY A 2 11.59 -29.29 -16.76
C GLY A 2 11.69 -29.07 -15.24
N ASP A 3 12.84 -28.61 -14.76
CA ASP A 3 13.12 -28.49 -13.33
C ASP A 3 12.44 -27.27 -12.67
N LEU A 4 12.32 -26.16 -13.41
CA LEU A 4 11.67 -24.93 -12.94
C LEU A 4 10.15 -25.13 -12.76
N ALA A 5 9.51 -25.83 -13.70
CA ALA A 5 8.06 -26.13 -13.61
C ALA A 5 7.77 -27.10 -12.45
N ALA A 6 8.66 -28.07 -12.20
CA ALA A 6 8.55 -28.96 -11.05
C ALA A 6 8.77 -28.23 -9.72
N GLN A 7 9.73 -27.29 -9.65
CA GLN A 7 9.93 -26.43 -8.50
C GLN A 7 8.75 -25.49 -8.23
N MET A 8 8.15 -24.91 -9.28
CA MET A 8 6.95 -24.10 -9.13
C MET A 8 5.74 -24.93 -8.67
N MET A 9 5.60 -26.15 -9.14
CA MET A 9 4.57 -27.08 -8.64
C MET A 9 4.80 -27.49 -7.18
N LEU A 10 6.04 -27.69 -6.77
CA LEU A 10 6.38 -27.99 -5.37
C LEU A 10 6.08 -26.80 -4.45
N LEU A 11 6.33 -25.56 -4.89
CA LEU A 11 5.97 -24.35 -4.15
C LEU A 11 4.46 -24.22 -3.99
N SER A 12 3.67 -24.54 -5.04
CA SER A 12 2.21 -24.53 -4.95
C SER A 12 1.64 -25.68 -4.09
N HIS A 13 2.39 -26.78 -3.92
CA HIS A 13 2.03 -27.88 -3.02
C HIS A 13 2.40 -27.60 -1.56
N ALA A 14 3.51 -26.88 -1.31
CA ALA A 14 3.88 -26.44 0.04
C ALA A 14 2.84 -25.49 0.66
N ASP A 15 2.10 -24.77 -0.18
CA ASP A 15 1.01 -23.88 0.23
C ASP A 15 -0.27 -24.61 0.70
N ARG A 16 -0.35 -25.96 0.53
CA ARG A 16 -1.47 -26.80 0.97
C ARG A 16 -1.22 -27.49 2.31
N GLY A 17 -0.08 -27.23 2.93
CA GLY A 17 0.19 -27.68 4.28
C GLY A 17 -0.75 -27.02 5.29
N GLU A 18 -1.07 -27.73 6.39
CA GLU A 18 -1.79 -27.23 7.55
C GLU A 18 -1.35 -25.79 7.88
N PRO A 19 -2.26 -24.88 8.26
CA PRO A 19 -1.95 -23.49 8.56
C PRO A 19 -1.04 -23.42 9.79
N GLY A 20 0.24 -23.68 9.59
CA GLY A 20 1.27 -23.51 10.59
C GLY A 20 1.55 -22.03 10.86
N ASN A 21 2.31 -21.77 11.92
CA ASN A 21 2.80 -20.42 12.23
C ASN A 21 3.88 -20.03 11.20
N ALA A 22 3.45 -19.53 10.04
CA ALA A 22 4.32 -19.17 8.90
C ALA A 22 3.90 -17.87 8.26
N VAL A 23 4.87 -17.14 7.72
CA VAL A 23 4.62 -15.98 6.87
C VAL A 23 4.22 -16.48 5.47
N ARG A 24 3.11 -15.95 4.94
CA ARG A 24 2.62 -16.27 3.60
C ARG A 24 2.95 -15.14 2.64
N LEU A 25 3.60 -15.49 1.53
CA LEU A 25 3.86 -14.59 0.41
C LEU A 25 2.86 -14.89 -0.70
N MET A 26 2.14 -13.85 -1.16
CA MET A 26 1.15 -14.00 -2.21
C MET A 26 0.91 -12.69 -2.95
N SER A 27 0.32 -12.77 -4.14
CA SER A 27 -0.16 -11.58 -4.83
C SER A 27 -1.46 -11.05 -4.19
N LEU A 28 -1.79 -9.78 -4.44
CA LEU A 28 -3.07 -9.20 -4.00
C LEU A 28 -4.27 -9.97 -4.54
N HIS A 29 -4.21 -10.42 -5.79
CA HIS A 29 -5.27 -11.24 -6.38
C HIS A 29 -5.46 -12.58 -5.65
N ALA A 30 -4.37 -13.22 -5.27
CA ALA A 30 -4.43 -14.50 -4.55
C ALA A 30 -4.95 -14.35 -3.11
N SER A 31 -4.88 -13.15 -2.54
CA SER A 31 -5.36 -12.85 -1.19
C SER A 31 -6.88 -12.70 -1.08
N LYS A 32 -7.59 -12.64 -2.21
CA LYS A 32 -9.06 -12.47 -2.23
C LYS A 32 -9.76 -13.59 -1.46
N GLY A 33 -10.59 -13.20 -0.50
CA GLY A 33 -11.33 -14.15 0.36
C GLY A 33 -10.57 -14.69 1.56
N LEU A 34 -9.27 -14.36 1.68
CA LEU A 34 -8.46 -14.69 2.85
C LEU A 34 -8.41 -13.50 3.81
N GLU A 35 -8.08 -13.77 5.07
CA GLU A 35 -7.87 -12.74 6.09
C GLU A 35 -6.73 -13.15 7.02
N PHE A 36 -5.96 -12.15 7.47
CA PHE A 36 -4.76 -12.35 8.28
C PHE A 36 -4.74 -11.38 9.46
N ARG A 37 -4.15 -11.77 10.57
CA ARG A 37 -3.98 -10.87 11.72
C ARG A 37 -3.10 -9.68 11.36
N ALA A 38 -2.03 -9.90 10.61
CA ALA A 38 -1.13 -8.88 10.13
C ALA A 38 -0.92 -9.01 8.61
N VAL A 39 -0.92 -7.88 7.91
CA VAL A 39 -0.67 -7.79 6.47
C VAL A 39 0.40 -6.75 6.22
N PHE A 40 1.39 -7.11 5.42
CA PHE A 40 2.42 -6.23 4.91
C PHE A 40 2.20 -6.09 3.41
N LEU A 41 1.68 -4.94 2.98
CA LEU A 41 1.59 -4.58 1.56
C LEU A 41 2.86 -3.87 1.15
N VAL A 42 3.59 -4.49 0.24
CA VAL A 42 4.87 -3.98 -0.27
C VAL A 42 4.71 -3.50 -1.71
N GLY A 43 5.58 -2.61 -2.16
CA GLY A 43 5.57 -2.13 -3.54
C GLY A 43 4.49 -1.08 -3.80
N LEU A 44 4.21 -0.20 -2.83
CA LEU A 44 3.28 0.91 -3.01
C LEU A 44 3.97 2.09 -3.69
N GLU A 45 4.39 1.87 -4.94
CA GLU A 45 4.99 2.87 -5.81
C GLU A 45 4.18 3.01 -7.10
N ASP A 46 4.10 4.21 -7.66
CA ASP A 46 3.57 4.42 -9.01
C ASP A 46 4.40 3.63 -10.03
N GLY A 47 3.73 2.85 -10.88
CA GLY A 47 4.35 1.90 -11.79
C GLY A 47 4.31 0.44 -11.29
N VAL A 48 4.10 0.22 -9.96
CA VAL A 48 3.91 -1.11 -9.37
C VAL A 48 2.46 -1.26 -8.90
N LEU A 49 1.97 -0.36 -8.06
CA LEU A 49 0.58 -0.27 -7.65
C LEU A 49 0.19 1.22 -7.48
N PRO A 50 -0.49 1.84 -8.46
CA PRO A 50 -1.02 1.25 -9.69
C PRO A 50 0.08 0.81 -10.67
N HIS A 51 -0.19 -0.27 -11.41
CA HIS A 51 0.73 -0.77 -12.43
C HIS A 51 0.86 0.22 -13.60
N GLU A 52 2.08 0.35 -14.17
CA GLU A 52 2.38 1.31 -15.23
C GLU A 52 1.41 1.21 -16.42
N ALA A 53 1.17 -0.01 -16.92
CA ALA A 53 0.21 -0.23 -18.01
C ALA A 53 -1.22 0.21 -17.65
N SER A 54 -1.65 0.03 -16.41
CA SER A 54 -2.97 0.47 -15.94
C SER A 54 -3.07 2.00 -15.87
N ILE A 55 -1.96 2.67 -15.56
CA ILE A 55 -1.88 4.14 -15.59
C ILE A 55 -2.04 4.64 -17.03
N GLU A 56 -1.27 4.07 -17.98
CA GLU A 56 -1.31 4.44 -19.41
C GLU A 56 -2.68 4.20 -20.04
N GLU A 57 -3.35 3.11 -19.68
CA GLU A 57 -4.66 2.73 -20.20
C GLU A 57 -5.83 3.37 -19.44
N GLY A 58 -5.58 4.19 -18.43
CA GLY A 58 -6.61 4.86 -17.64
C GLY A 58 -7.43 3.95 -16.72
N ARG A 59 -6.93 2.74 -16.40
CA ARG A 59 -7.60 1.74 -15.53
C ARG A 59 -7.24 1.87 -14.06
N ILE A 60 -7.08 3.09 -13.58
CA ILE A 60 -6.69 3.39 -12.19
C ILE A 60 -7.71 2.84 -11.18
N ASP A 61 -8.99 2.83 -11.52
CA ASP A 61 -10.04 2.35 -10.62
C ASP A 61 -9.96 0.86 -10.34
N GLU A 62 -9.46 0.06 -11.28
CA GLU A 62 -9.23 -1.37 -11.08
C GLU A 62 -8.09 -1.60 -10.09
N GLU A 63 -6.99 -0.86 -10.24
CA GLU A 63 -5.85 -0.90 -9.34
C GLU A 63 -6.22 -0.42 -7.93
N ARG A 64 -7.06 0.61 -7.82
CA ARG A 64 -7.60 1.09 -6.54
C ARG A 64 -8.42 0.01 -5.84
N ARG A 65 -9.25 -0.72 -6.59
CA ARG A 65 -10.01 -1.86 -6.04
C ARG A 65 -9.09 -2.98 -5.57
N LEU A 66 -7.99 -3.22 -6.29
CA LEU A 66 -6.99 -4.21 -5.91
C LEU A 66 -6.29 -3.82 -4.61
N LEU A 67 -5.90 -2.55 -4.45
CA LEU A 67 -5.37 -2.05 -3.18
C LEU A 67 -6.40 -2.21 -2.04
N TYR A 68 -7.66 -1.85 -2.29
CA TYR A 68 -8.73 -2.02 -1.30
C TYR A 68 -8.87 -3.48 -0.85
N VAL A 69 -8.80 -4.43 -1.79
CA VAL A 69 -8.78 -5.86 -1.44
C VAL A 69 -7.62 -6.16 -0.51
N GLY A 70 -6.41 -5.70 -0.82
CA GLY A 70 -5.23 -5.92 0.02
C GLY A 70 -5.37 -5.36 1.43
N ILE A 71 -5.79 -4.10 1.56
CA ILE A 71 -5.99 -3.42 2.85
C ILE A 71 -7.00 -4.19 3.71
N THR A 72 -8.12 -4.62 3.12
CA THR A 72 -9.19 -5.32 3.83
C THR A 72 -8.84 -6.76 4.21
N ARG A 73 -7.66 -7.26 3.87
CA ARG A 73 -7.18 -8.57 4.35
C ARG A 73 -6.64 -8.53 5.77
N ALA A 74 -6.28 -7.34 6.27
CA ALA A 74 -5.77 -7.16 7.63
C ALA A 74 -6.92 -7.11 8.65
N LYS A 75 -6.77 -7.90 9.73
CA LYS A 75 -7.70 -7.87 10.87
C LYS A 75 -7.24 -6.93 11.98
N GLU A 76 -5.94 -6.91 12.26
CA GLU A 76 -5.38 -6.20 13.42
C GLU A 76 -4.29 -5.22 13.01
N HIS A 77 -3.38 -5.64 12.13
CA HIS A 77 -2.21 -4.84 11.76
C HIS A 77 -2.06 -4.75 10.25
N LEU A 78 -1.96 -3.54 9.74
CA LEU A 78 -1.67 -3.24 8.35
C LEU A 78 -0.41 -2.41 8.27
N VAL A 79 0.58 -2.89 7.53
CA VAL A 79 1.81 -2.17 7.21
C VAL A 79 1.87 -1.94 5.71
N LEU A 80 2.01 -0.69 5.32
CA LEU A 80 2.15 -0.26 3.94
C LEU A 80 3.59 0.19 3.72
N SER A 81 4.25 -0.32 2.68
CA SER A 81 5.63 0.08 2.41
C SER A 81 5.89 0.38 0.95
N HIS A 82 6.76 1.35 0.72
CA HIS A 82 7.25 1.73 -0.59
C HIS A 82 8.76 1.94 -0.55
N SER A 83 9.41 1.79 -1.69
CA SER A 83 10.83 2.09 -1.85
C SER A 83 11.01 3.53 -2.33
N LEU A 84 12.06 4.20 -1.84
CA LEU A 84 12.41 5.55 -2.30
C LEU A 84 13.21 5.50 -3.62
N GLU A 85 13.96 4.42 -3.81
CA GLU A 85 14.80 4.22 -4.97
C GLU A 85 14.98 2.73 -5.28
N THR A 86 15.28 2.43 -6.52
CA THR A 86 15.64 1.08 -6.99
C THR A 86 16.86 1.12 -7.89
N LYS A 87 17.60 0.01 -7.93
CA LYS A 87 18.70 -0.16 -8.90
C LYS A 87 18.19 -0.91 -10.12
N ARG A 88 18.29 -0.30 -11.28
CA ARG A 88 17.94 -0.91 -12.56
C ARG A 88 19.11 -0.73 -13.53
N TRP A 89 19.65 -1.83 -14.05
CA TRP A 89 20.76 -1.85 -15.00
C TRP A 89 22.04 -1.13 -14.54
N GLY A 90 22.26 -1.02 -13.22
CA GLY A 90 23.38 -0.32 -12.61
C GLY A 90 23.09 1.10 -12.18
N ASP A 91 22.03 1.72 -12.67
CA ASP A 91 21.61 3.07 -12.31
C ASP A 91 20.64 3.08 -11.13
N THR A 92 20.75 4.08 -10.28
CA THR A 92 19.78 4.31 -9.19
C THR A 92 18.66 5.20 -9.71
N ILE A 93 17.44 4.67 -9.70
CA ILE A 93 16.23 5.36 -10.13
C ILE A 93 15.41 5.70 -8.89
N LYS A 94 15.03 6.96 -8.75
CA LYS A 94 14.08 7.40 -7.70
C LYS A 94 12.68 6.95 -8.07
N LEU A 95 11.97 6.41 -7.08
CA LEU A 95 10.59 5.96 -7.21
C LEU A 95 9.65 6.98 -6.56
N ALA A 96 8.49 7.18 -7.18
CA ALA A 96 7.41 7.95 -6.59
C ALA A 96 6.54 7.03 -5.72
N PRO A 97 6.19 7.43 -4.48
CA PRO A 97 5.19 6.71 -3.71
C PRO A 97 3.89 6.57 -4.50
N SER A 98 3.17 5.48 -4.28
CA SER A 98 1.87 5.27 -4.90
C SER A 98 0.92 6.43 -4.61
N ARG A 99 0.29 6.96 -5.64
CA ARG A 99 -0.74 8.01 -5.53
C ARG A 99 -1.90 7.63 -4.62
N PHE A 100 -2.14 6.35 -4.44
CA PHE A 100 -3.20 5.85 -3.56
C PHE A 100 -2.91 6.10 -2.07
N LEU A 101 -1.65 6.31 -1.68
CA LEU A 101 -1.30 6.65 -0.31
C LEU A 101 -1.88 8.01 0.12
N ASP A 102 -2.04 8.93 -0.83
CA ASP A 102 -2.65 10.24 -0.57
C ASP A 102 -4.19 10.17 -0.45
N GLU A 103 -4.80 9.11 -0.99
CA GLU A 103 -6.25 8.87 -0.90
C GLU A 103 -6.65 8.27 0.45
N LEU A 104 -5.70 7.74 1.22
CA LEU A 104 -5.96 7.14 2.53
C LEU A 104 -6.20 8.23 3.60
N PRO A 105 -7.00 7.92 4.65
CA PRO A 105 -7.23 8.83 5.77
C PRO A 105 -5.92 9.15 6.49
N GLN A 106 -5.34 10.31 6.23
CA GLN A 106 -4.00 10.68 6.73
C GLN A 106 -3.94 10.76 8.27
N GLY A 107 -5.08 10.95 8.94
CA GLY A 107 -5.16 10.97 10.40
C GLY A 107 -4.97 9.61 11.05
N ASP A 108 -5.24 8.55 10.30
CA ASP A 108 -5.19 7.16 10.78
C ASP A 108 -3.86 6.47 10.41
N LEU A 109 -2.99 7.15 9.65
CA LEU A 109 -1.71 6.63 9.23
C LEU A 109 -0.59 7.07 10.19
N GLN A 110 0.12 6.09 10.74
CA GLN A 110 1.40 6.31 11.38
C GLN A 110 2.51 6.12 10.33
N ARG A 111 3.36 7.14 10.14
CA ARG A 111 4.48 7.09 9.18
C ARG A 111 5.78 6.83 9.94
N ASP A 112 6.42 5.70 9.64
CA ASP A 112 7.74 5.37 10.16
C ASP A 112 8.82 5.86 9.19
N GLY A 113 9.93 6.37 9.73
CA GLY A 113 11.07 6.87 8.94
C GLY A 113 10.88 8.29 8.38
N ALA A 114 9.79 8.97 8.70
CA ALA A 114 9.66 10.40 8.45
C ALA A 114 10.47 11.19 9.50
N ASP A 115 11.00 12.35 9.11
CA ASP A 115 11.62 13.29 10.04
C ASP A 115 10.57 13.71 11.09
N PRO A 116 10.79 13.45 12.40
CA PRO A 116 9.81 13.76 13.46
C PRO A 116 9.41 15.23 13.49
N GLU A 117 10.31 16.15 13.10
CA GLU A 117 10.03 17.59 13.04
C GLU A 117 9.12 17.93 11.86
N ALA A 118 9.38 17.35 10.69
CA ALA A 118 8.55 17.53 9.50
C ALA A 118 7.15 16.91 9.70
N GLU A 119 7.05 15.80 10.41
CA GLU A 119 5.77 15.15 10.72
C GLU A 119 4.96 15.97 11.73
N ALA A 120 5.60 16.51 12.77
CA ALA A 120 4.97 17.40 13.75
C ALA A 120 4.45 18.70 13.10
N GLU A 121 5.22 19.28 12.17
CA GLU A 121 4.84 20.48 11.43
C GLU A 121 3.65 20.21 10.49
N SER A 122 3.66 19.10 9.76
CA SER A 122 2.58 18.64 8.89
C SER A 122 1.28 18.39 9.68
N LYS A 123 1.37 17.76 10.84
CA LYS A 123 0.22 17.53 11.75
C LYS A 123 -0.36 18.83 12.28
N LYS A 124 0.49 19.79 12.63
CA LYS A 124 0.09 21.12 13.08
C LYS A 124 -0.59 21.93 11.98
N GLN A 125 -0.08 21.84 10.75
CA GLN A 125 -0.63 22.53 9.60
C GLN A 125 -2.01 21.95 9.21
N ARG A 126 -2.17 20.61 9.21
CA ARG A 126 -3.47 19.95 9.00
C ARG A 126 -4.48 20.30 10.08
N GLY A 127 -4.08 20.34 11.35
CA GLY A 127 -4.92 20.77 12.46
C GLY A 127 -5.43 22.20 12.27
N ARG A 128 -4.57 23.13 11.86
CA ARG A 128 -4.94 24.52 11.56
C ARG A 128 -5.90 24.63 10.39
N ALA A 129 -5.66 23.88 9.30
CA ALA A 129 -6.53 23.86 8.14
C ALA A 129 -7.92 23.33 8.48
N HIS A 130 -7.99 22.27 9.30
CA HIS A 130 -9.26 21.69 9.75
C HIS A 130 -10.06 22.67 10.63
N LEU A 131 -9.40 23.34 11.57
CA LEU A 131 -10.01 24.37 12.40
C LEU A 131 -10.50 25.56 11.59
N ALA A 132 -9.73 26.01 10.58
CA ALA A 132 -10.13 27.08 9.68
C ALA A 132 -11.34 26.69 8.84
N ALA A 133 -11.39 25.45 8.34
CA ALA A 133 -12.53 24.92 7.60
C ALA A 133 -13.80 24.84 8.47
N MET A 134 -13.66 24.42 9.72
CA MET A 134 -14.78 24.42 10.67
C MET A 134 -15.25 25.85 10.99
N ALA A 135 -14.36 26.78 11.24
CA ALA A 135 -14.71 28.17 11.48
C ALA A 135 -15.48 28.80 10.29
N ALA A 136 -15.06 28.51 9.06
CA ALA A 136 -15.75 28.97 7.85
C ALA A 136 -17.18 28.41 7.71
N LEU A 137 -17.47 27.23 8.27
CA LEU A 137 -18.82 26.66 8.30
C LEU A 137 -19.73 27.36 9.30
N PHE A 138 -19.20 27.97 10.36
CA PHE A 138 -19.97 28.73 11.36
C PHE A 138 -20.16 30.20 10.95
N ASP A 139 -19.27 30.75 10.08
CA ASP A 139 -19.35 32.14 9.59
C ASP A 139 -20.15 32.29 8.28
N ALA A 140 -20.74 31.21 7.75
CA ALA A 140 -21.58 31.28 6.56
C ALA A 140 -22.86 32.08 6.88
N PRO A 141 -23.13 33.21 6.19
CA PRO A 141 -24.34 34.01 6.42
C PRO A 141 -25.59 33.19 6.07
N LYS A 142 -26.59 33.27 6.98
CA LYS A 142 -27.92 32.71 6.76
C LYS A 142 -28.68 33.42 5.64
#